data_8a0b7337d7fbe9a8a4bd075633f39035
#
_entry.id   8a0b7337d7fbe9a8a4bd075633f39035
#
_cell.length_a   1.000
_cell.length_b   1.000
_cell.length_c   1.000
_cell.angle_alpha   90.00
_cell.angle_beta   90.00
_cell.angle_gamma   90.00
#
_symmetry.space_group_name_H-M   'P 1'
#
loop_
_entity.id
_entity.type
_entity.pdbx_description
1 polymer ?
#
loop_
_entity_poly.entity_id
_entity_poly.type
_entity_poly.pdbx_seq_one_letter_code
_entity_poly.pdbx_strand_id
1 'polypeptide(L)'
;MAYKGIDVSSYQGNIDWSKVKWAGVQFAILKIIRRDLNPDKTFEANWKGCTDVGMPIQGVYNYSYATTVGKAKTDAQRVIEVLNGRKTFVWLDVEDKCQQGLGQTLIDIINTYQSVIKSAGLNFGVYTGLSFYNQYIAPYANQINCPFWIARYPSTKGMSIGDEPNSAKKPVIQHPLYGWQYSSAFTCSGLNNSTDANLLYIELDKGDGIENNPAPIATPTPIATPVKNNAWKGNEEYYLDNDDVRKWQHAMNIGFDLKGADALKEDGKFGANSQRFAKNHNLWSGQRHNCPTAIKWLRKTLHDKYHFYKLDTDYKEWSDYLTKCVMVFQKNRGLKQDGYVGLITTYYLLKG
;
A
#
# COMPACT_ATOMS: atom_id res chain seq x y z
N MET A 1 10.19 5.95 8.96
CA MET A 1 11.56 5.43 8.76
C MET A 1 11.57 4.60 7.50
N ALA A 2 12.72 4.50 6.80
CA ALA A 2 12.90 3.57 5.70
C ALA A 2 13.71 2.37 6.21
N TYR A 3 13.38 1.17 5.73
CA TYR A 3 14.10 -0.07 6.05
C TYR A 3 15.02 -0.43 4.90
N LYS A 4 16.22 -0.91 5.22
CA LYS A 4 17.22 -1.37 4.24
C LYS A 4 17.13 -2.87 4.05
N GLY A 5 17.05 -3.31 2.81
CA GLY A 5 16.99 -4.73 2.48
C GLY A 5 17.54 -5.03 1.09
N ILE A 6 17.45 -6.30 0.73
CA ILE A 6 17.94 -6.81 -0.54
C ILE A 6 16.84 -7.56 -1.27
N ASP A 7 16.95 -7.62 -2.60
CA ASP A 7 16.18 -8.58 -3.38
C ASP A 7 17.13 -9.57 -4.06
N VAL A 8 16.70 -10.83 -4.12
CA VAL A 8 17.56 -11.95 -4.51
C VAL A 8 16.85 -12.97 -5.38
N SER A 9 17.64 -13.67 -6.15
CA SER A 9 17.23 -14.77 -7.01
C SER A 9 18.28 -15.89 -6.99
N SER A 10 18.13 -16.87 -7.86
CA SER A 10 19.17 -17.88 -8.08
C SER A 10 20.51 -17.32 -8.57
N TYR A 11 20.57 -16.05 -8.98
CA TYR A 11 21.79 -15.37 -9.37
C TYR A 11 22.78 -15.25 -8.21
N GLN A 12 22.30 -15.03 -6.97
CA GLN A 12 23.13 -14.91 -5.78
C GLN A 12 23.66 -16.26 -5.28
N GLY A 13 23.15 -17.38 -5.82
CA GLY A 13 23.53 -18.74 -5.39
C GLY A 13 23.11 -19.03 -3.95
N ASN A 14 23.96 -19.74 -3.22
CA ASN A 14 23.70 -20.03 -1.82
C ASN A 14 24.02 -18.82 -0.95
N ILE A 15 23.07 -18.42 -0.13
CA ILE A 15 23.15 -17.26 0.77
C ILE A 15 23.24 -17.73 2.21
N ASP A 16 24.21 -17.22 2.97
CA ASP A 16 24.26 -17.36 4.42
C ASP A 16 23.40 -16.27 5.07
N TRP A 17 22.12 -16.58 5.26
CA TRP A 17 21.14 -15.64 5.80
C TRP A 17 21.46 -15.16 7.22
N SER A 18 22.17 -15.98 8.02
CA SER A 18 22.62 -15.55 9.35
C SER A 18 23.60 -14.39 9.24
N LYS A 19 24.58 -14.49 8.34
CA LYS A 19 25.56 -13.42 8.12
C LYS A 19 24.92 -12.19 7.48
N VAL A 20 24.01 -12.39 6.52
CA VAL A 20 23.25 -11.28 5.88
C VAL A 20 22.46 -10.49 6.93
N LYS A 21 21.73 -11.17 7.81
CA LYS A 21 20.99 -10.51 8.90
C LYS A 21 21.94 -9.81 9.88
N TRP A 22 23.01 -10.47 10.28
CA TRP A 22 23.99 -9.89 11.20
C TRP A 22 24.70 -8.66 10.61
N ALA A 23 24.89 -8.62 9.27
CA ALA A 23 25.41 -7.44 8.57
C ALA A 23 24.46 -6.22 8.60
N GLY A 24 23.24 -6.37 9.10
CA GLY A 24 22.27 -5.27 9.27
C GLY A 24 21.19 -5.18 8.19
N VAL A 25 21.10 -6.16 7.28
CA VAL A 25 20.00 -6.27 6.33
C VAL A 25 18.70 -6.53 7.10
N GLN A 26 17.65 -5.74 6.84
CA GLN A 26 16.43 -5.73 7.64
C GLN A 26 15.27 -6.52 7.00
N PHE A 27 15.33 -6.75 5.68
CA PHE A 27 14.33 -7.55 4.96
C PHE A 27 14.89 -8.13 3.66
N ALA A 28 14.18 -9.12 3.12
CA ALA A 28 14.44 -9.68 1.80
C ALA A 28 13.18 -9.65 0.93
N ILE A 29 13.37 -9.52 -0.40
CA ILE A 29 12.37 -9.79 -1.43
C ILE A 29 12.92 -10.92 -2.30
N LEU A 30 12.13 -11.96 -2.58
CA LEU A 30 12.62 -13.19 -3.19
C LEU A 30 12.02 -13.40 -4.59
N LYS A 31 12.85 -13.72 -5.57
CA LYS A 31 12.33 -14.18 -6.87
C LYS A 31 11.56 -15.46 -6.69
N ILE A 32 10.32 -15.52 -7.23
CA ILE A 32 9.45 -16.68 -7.02
C ILE A 32 9.40 -17.63 -8.21
N ILE A 33 9.25 -17.11 -9.42
CA ILE A 33 9.18 -17.92 -10.64
C ILE A 33 10.13 -17.41 -11.73
N ARG A 34 10.51 -18.30 -12.61
CA ARG A 34 11.32 -18.06 -13.80
C ARG A 34 10.41 -17.86 -15.03
N ARG A 35 11.04 -17.52 -16.18
CA ARG A 35 10.35 -17.34 -17.48
C ARG A 35 9.54 -18.56 -17.92
N ASP A 36 10.00 -19.76 -17.57
CA ASP A 36 9.35 -21.04 -17.88
C ASP A 36 8.27 -21.43 -16.85
N LEU A 37 7.89 -20.50 -15.98
CA LEU A 37 6.94 -20.65 -14.89
C LEU A 37 7.32 -21.67 -13.81
N ASN A 38 8.52 -22.25 -13.89
CA ASN A 38 9.04 -23.06 -12.79
C ASN A 38 9.49 -22.15 -11.63
N PRO A 39 9.47 -22.63 -10.39
CA PRO A 39 10.02 -21.88 -9.25
C PRO A 39 11.46 -21.43 -9.53
N ASP A 40 11.87 -20.28 -9.00
CA ASP A 40 13.29 -19.91 -8.97
C ASP A 40 14.07 -21.01 -8.23
N LYS A 41 15.25 -21.34 -8.74
CA LYS A 41 16.02 -22.48 -8.25
C LYS A 41 16.38 -22.40 -6.77
N THR A 42 16.47 -21.20 -6.24
CA THR A 42 16.83 -20.94 -4.84
C THR A 42 15.64 -20.47 -4.00
N PHE A 43 14.44 -20.34 -4.56
CA PHE A 43 13.28 -19.78 -3.88
C PHE A 43 13.02 -20.47 -2.52
N GLU A 44 12.89 -21.80 -2.50
CA GLU A 44 12.60 -22.54 -1.27
C GLU A 44 13.75 -22.44 -0.26
N ALA A 45 14.99 -22.51 -0.72
CA ALA A 45 16.17 -22.37 0.14
C ALA A 45 16.24 -20.96 0.76
N ASN A 46 15.98 -19.91 -0.04
CA ASN A 46 15.96 -18.54 0.43
C ASN A 46 14.79 -18.28 1.37
N TRP A 47 13.59 -18.79 1.07
CA TRP A 47 12.44 -18.69 1.95
C TRP A 47 12.74 -19.31 3.31
N LYS A 48 13.21 -20.56 3.29
CA LYS A 48 13.60 -21.28 4.53
C LYS A 48 14.70 -20.54 5.29
N GLY A 49 15.76 -20.13 4.59
CA GLY A 49 16.89 -19.45 5.23
C GLY A 49 16.49 -18.13 5.89
N CYS A 50 15.64 -17.33 5.25
CA CYS A 50 15.06 -16.11 5.86
C CYS A 50 14.24 -16.46 7.10
N THR A 51 13.37 -17.46 7.00
CA THR A 51 12.50 -17.89 8.11
C THR A 51 13.31 -18.39 9.30
N ASP A 52 14.32 -19.24 9.07
CA ASP A 52 15.16 -19.83 10.11
C ASP A 52 15.89 -18.77 10.96
N VAL A 53 16.26 -17.65 10.34
CA VAL A 53 16.96 -16.55 11.04
C VAL A 53 16.03 -15.40 11.44
N GLY A 54 14.72 -15.52 11.18
CA GLY A 54 13.75 -14.44 11.40
C GLY A 54 14.03 -13.19 10.59
N MET A 55 14.49 -13.34 9.33
CA MET A 55 14.62 -12.25 8.36
C MET A 55 13.22 -11.99 7.76
N PRO A 56 12.65 -10.80 7.88
CA PRO A 56 11.36 -10.47 7.28
C PRO A 56 11.39 -10.64 5.75
N ILE A 57 10.45 -11.44 5.21
CA ILE A 57 10.23 -11.56 3.76
C ILE A 57 9.16 -10.55 3.37
N GLN A 58 9.58 -9.42 2.80
CA GLN A 58 8.72 -8.30 2.43
C GLN A 58 8.13 -8.39 1.03
N GLY A 59 8.23 -9.56 0.45
CA GLY A 59 7.59 -9.88 -0.81
C GLY A 59 8.28 -10.95 -1.59
N VAL A 60 7.57 -11.36 -2.63
CA VAL A 60 8.13 -12.14 -3.74
C VAL A 60 7.97 -11.35 -5.02
N TYR A 61 8.86 -11.56 -6.00
CA TYR A 61 8.72 -10.92 -7.29
C TYR A 61 8.73 -11.90 -8.45
N ASN A 62 7.95 -11.57 -9.48
CA ASN A 62 7.92 -12.25 -10.75
C ASN A 62 8.36 -11.29 -11.86
N TYR A 63 9.53 -11.53 -12.46
CA TYR A 63 9.96 -10.85 -13.68
C TYR A 63 9.06 -11.27 -14.83
N SER A 64 8.21 -10.36 -15.30
CA SER A 64 7.15 -10.67 -16.24
C SER A 64 7.61 -10.59 -17.70
N TYR A 65 7.23 -11.61 -18.46
CA TYR A 65 7.32 -11.63 -19.93
C TYR A 65 5.94 -11.62 -20.57
N ALA A 66 4.90 -11.27 -19.82
CA ALA A 66 3.54 -11.26 -20.31
C ALA A 66 3.34 -10.10 -21.32
N THR A 67 2.89 -10.45 -22.53
CA THR A 67 2.51 -9.51 -23.58
C THR A 67 1.02 -9.55 -23.88
N THR A 68 0.26 -10.36 -23.12
CA THR A 68 -1.19 -10.50 -23.21
C THR A 68 -1.79 -10.68 -21.81
N VAL A 69 -3.04 -10.32 -21.67
CA VAL A 69 -3.83 -10.51 -20.43
C VAL A 69 -3.90 -12.00 -20.04
N GLY A 70 -4.03 -12.90 -21.02
CA GLY A 70 -4.04 -14.35 -20.75
C GLY A 70 -2.74 -14.85 -20.11
N LYS A 71 -1.59 -14.41 -20.61
CA LYS A 71 -0.28 -14.73 -20.00
C LYS A 71 -0.17 -14.16 -18.59
N ALA A 72 -0.57 -12.90 -18.38
CA ALA A 72 -0.56 -12.27 -17.06
C ALA A 72 -1.39 -13.05 -16.03
N LYS A 73 -2.56 -13.54 -16.44
CA LYS A 73 -3.40 -14.40 -15.59
C LYS A 73 -2.71 -15.72 -15.24
N THR A 74 -2.09 -16.38 -16.22
CA THR A 74 -1.36 -17.64 -16.00
C THR A 74 -0.17 -17.44 -15.07
N ASP A 75 0.62 -16.38 -15.27
CA ASP A 75 1.77 -16.03 -14.42
C ASP A 75 1.33 -15.79 -12.97
N ALA A 76 0.25 -15.01 -12.76
CA ALA A 76 -0.28 -14.72 -11.45
C ALA A 76 -0.80 -15.98 -10.73
N GLN A 77 -1.51 -16.86 -11.44
CA GLN A 77 -1.96 -18.14 -10.90
C GLN A 77 -0.77 -19.01 -10.48
N ARG A 78 0.27 -19.04 -11.29
CA ARG A 78 1.47 -19.81 -10.98
C ARG A 78 2.19 -19.29 -9.73
N VAL A 79 2.26 -17.98 -9.55
CA VAL A 79 2.81 -17.38 -8.32
C VAL A 79 2.03 -17.83 -7.08
N ILE A 80 0.70 -17.83 -7.15
CA ILE A 80 -0.16 -18.29 -6.05
C ILE A 80 0.11 -19.77 -5.72
N GLU A 81 0.21 -20.62 -6.74
CA GLU A 81 0.51 -22.04 -6.59
C GLU A 81 1.87 -22.26 -5.90
N VAL A 82 2.93 -21.55 -6.34
CA VAL A 82 4.27 -21.67 -5.77
C VAL A 82 4.32 -21.12 -4.34
N LEU A 83 3.55 -20.08 -4.03
CA LEU A 83 3.40 -19.60 -2.65
C LEU A 83 2.80 -20.67 -1.73
N ASN A 84 1.97 -21.56 -2.26
CA ASN A 84 1.42 -22.68 -1.51
C ASN A 84 0.83 -22.28 -0.13
N GLY A 85 -0.04 -21.27 -0.13
CA GLY A 85 -0.69 -20.76 1.08
C GLY A 85 0.12 -19.74 1.88
N ARG A 86 1.41 -19.54 1.59
CA ARG A 86 2.24 -18.53 2.25
C ARG A 86 1.70 -17.13 1.97
N LYS A 87 1.67 -16.28 2.99
CA LYS A 87 1.20 -14.90 2.88
C LYS A 87 2.38 -13.95 2.82
N THR A 88 2.48 -13.19 1.74
CA THR A 88 3.48 -12.14 1.56
C THR A 88 3.01 -11.16 0.48
N PHE A 89 3.75 -10.08 0.27
CA PHE A 89 3.49 -9.14 -0.81
C PHE A 89 3.95 -9.73 -2.15
N VAL A 90 3.20 -9.50 -3.23
CA VAL A 90 3.56 -9.94 -4.59
C VAL A 90 3.87 -8.74 -5.45
N TRP A 91 5.09 -8.68 -5.96
CA TRP A 91 5.57 -7.64 -6.87
C TRP A 91 5.58 -8.18 -8.30
N LEU A 92 4.82 -7.54 -9.19
CA LEU A 92 4.92 -7.77 -10.62
C LEU A 92 6.04 -6.89 -11.17
N ASP A 93 7.10 -7.52 -11.64
CA ASP A 93 8.25 -6.85 -12.23
C ASP A 93 8.00 -6.64 -13.74
N VAL A 94 7.84 -5.37 -14.12
CA VAL A 94 7.42 -4.92 -15.45
C VAL A 94 8.50 -4.00 -16.03
N GLU A 95 9.41 -4.57 -16.83
CA GLU A 95 10.51 -3.79 -17.42
C GLU A 95 11.11 -4.44 -18.67
N ASP A 96 10.62 -5.63 -19.07
CA ASP A 96 11.17 -6.35 -20.21
C ASP A 96 10.88 -5.62 -21.54
N LYS A 97 11.83 -5.76 -22.47
CA LYS A 97 11.72 -5.14 -23.79
C LYS A 97 10.45 -5.58 -24.56
N CYS A 98 9.97 -6.80 -24.33
CA CYS A 98 8.75 -7.28 -24.95
C CYS A 98 7.48 -6.53 -24.50
N GLN A 99 7.55 -5.79 -23.42
CA GLN A 99 6.44 -5.02 -22.87
C GLN A 99 6.47 -3.54 -23.28
N GLN A 100 7.56 -3.10 -23.93
CA GLN A 100 7.67 -1.74 -24.44
C GLN A 100 6.67 -1.51 -25.56
N GLY A 101 5.97 -0.37 -25.52
CA GLY A 101 5.03 0.01 -26.58
C GLY A 101 3.70 -0.72 -26.59
N LEU A 102 3.39 -1.58 -25.60
CA LEU A 102 2.10 -2.26 -25.52
C LEU A 102 0.92 -1.32 -25.18
N GLY A 103 1.19 -0.06 -24.75
CA GLY A 103 0.15 0.92 -24.46
C GLY A 103 -0.89 0.41 -23.46
N GLN A 104 -2.18 0.50 -23.82
CA GLN A 104 -3.28 0.05 -22.98
C GLN A 104 -3.15 -1.43 -22.58
N THR A 105 -2.65 -2.30 -23.46
CA THR A 105 -2.46 -3.72 -23.16
C THR A 105 -1.54 -3.94 -21.95
N LEU A 106 -0.50 -3.12 -21.75
CA LEU A 106 0.37 -3.20 -20.58
C LEU A 106 -0.42 -2.92 -19.28
N ILE A 107 -1.30 -1.95 -19.32
CA ILE A 107 -2.15 -1.58 -18.18
C ILE A 107 -3.15 -2.69 -17.86
N ASP A 108 -3.74 -3.29 -18.89
CA ASP A 108 -4.67 -4.42 -18.74
C ASP A 108 -3.95 -5.66 -18.16
N ILE A 109 -2.69 -5.90 -18.55
CA ILE A 109 -1.80 -6.93 -17.97
C ILE A 109 -1.61 -6.69 -16.48
N ILE A 110 -1.21 -5.48 -16.08
CA ILE A 110 -0.99 -5.11 -14.68
C ILE A 110 -2.28 -5.28 -13.87
N ASN A 111 -3.39 -4.74 -14.34
CA ASN A 111 -4.67 -4.80 -13.65
C ASN A 111 -5.22 -6.24 -13.54
N THR A 112 -5.03 -7.05 -14.58
CA THR A 112 -5.42 -8.47 -14.54
C THR A 112 -4.60 -9.24 -13.53
N TYR A 113 -3.27 -9.07 -13.55
CA TYR A 113 -2.39 -9.71 -12.58
C TYR A 113 -2.77 -9.31 -11.15
N GLN A 114 -2.96 -8.00 -10.91
CA GLN A 114 -3.45 -7.48 -9.62
C GLN A 114 -4.75 -8.13 -9.18
N SER A 115 -5.72 -8.25 -10.08
CA SER A 115 -7.03 -8.85 -9.76
C SER A 115 -6.88 -10.30 -9.30
N VAL A 116 -6.06 -11.10 -9.98
CA VAL A 116 -5.82 -12.50 -9.61
C VAL A 116 -5.15 -12.61 -8.25
N ILE A 117 -4.08 -11.84 -8.00
CA ILE A 117 -3.35 -11.85 -6.74
C ILE A 117 -4.24 -11.39 -5.57
N LYS A 118 -4.99 -10.31 -5.75
CA LYS A 118 -5.91 -9.82 -4.72
C LYS A 118 -7.06 -10.78 -4.42
N SER A 119 -7.55 -11.51 -5.43
CA SER A 119 -8.59 -12.53 -5.25
C SER A 119 -8.10 -13.71 -4.39
N ALA A 120 -6.79 -13.96 -4.34
CA ALA A 120 -6.17 -14.94 -3.45
C ALA A 120 -5.87 -14.38 -2.02
N GLY A 121 -6.31 -13.16 -1.73
CA GLY A 121 -6.08 -12.50 -0.44
C GLY A 121 -4.64 -12.04 -0.21
N LEU A 122 -3.89 -11.80 -1.29
CA LEU A 122 -2.50 -11.33 -1.24
C LEU A 122 -2.39 -9.84 -1.56
N ASN A 123 -1.37 -9.18 -1.00
CA ASN A 123 -1.03 -7.81 -1.35
C ASN A 123 -0.26 -7.76 -2.67
N PHE A 124 -0.46 -6.67 -3.42
CA PHE A 124 0.10 -6.52 -4.76
C PHE A 124 0.70 -5.13 -4.99
N GLY A 125 1.79 -5.07 -5.74
CA GLY A 125 2.38 -3.86 -6.29
C GLY A 125 3.18 -4.15 -7.55
N VAL A 126 3.66 -3.10 -8.19
CA VAL A 126 4.49 -3.17 -9.41
C VAL A 126 5.90 -2.74 -9.09
N TYR A 127 6.88 -3.54 -9.54
CA TYR A 127 8.26 -3.11 -9.65
C TYR A 127 8.55 -2.72 -11.11
N THR A 128 9.32 -1.65 -11.28
CA THR A 128 9.82 -1.22 -12.60
C THR A 128 10.94 -0.20 -12.47
N GLY A 129 11.74 -0.03 -13.52
CA GLY A 129 12.69 1.08 -13.62
C GLY A 129 11.99 2.43 -13.80
N LEU A 130 12.56 3.52 -13.23
CA LEU A 130 11.96 4.86 -13.32
C LEU A 130 11.75 5.32 -14.77
N SER A 131 12.69 5.01 -15.68
CA SER A 131 12.56 5.35 -17.10
C SER A 131 11.40 4.61 -17.75
N PHE A 132 11.25 3.31 -17.47
CA PHE A 132 10.15 2.50 -17.98
C PHE A 132 8.80 3.01 -17.44
N TYR A 133 8.74 3.31 -16.13
CA TYR A 133 7.57 3.92 -15.51
C TYR A 133 7.15 5.19 -16.23
N ASN A 134 8.08 6.15 -16.40
CA ASN A 134 7.78 7.46 -17.00
C ASN A 134 7.30 7.33 -18.46
N GLN A 135 7.88 6.39 -19.20
CA GLN A 135 7.61 6.25 -20.63
C GLN A 135 6.35 5.44 -20.92
N TYR A 136 6.09 4.36 -20.17
CA TYR A 136 5.06 3.37 -20.54
C TYR A 136 3.92 3.24 -19.54
N ILE A 137 4.10 3.67 -18.27
CA ILE A 137 3.10 3.51 -17.22
C ILE A 137 2.48 4.86 -16.82
N ALA A 138 3.29 5.90 -16.63
CA ALA A 138 2.82 7.21 -16.19
C ALA A 138 1.74 7.86 -17.09
N PRO A 139 1.76 7.67 -18.43
CA PRO A 139 0.66 8.17 -19.29
C PRO A 139 -0.72 7.59 -18.95
N TYR A 140 -0.75 6.47 -18.26
CA TYR A 140 -1.96 5.73 -17.87
C TYR A 140 -2.14 5.65 -16.35
N ALA A 141 -1.48 6.50 -15.58
CA ALA A 141 -1.39 6.38 -14.13
C ALA A 141 -2.75 6.33 -13.42
N ASN A 142 -3.76 7.03 -13.93
CA ASN A 142 -5.12 7.04 -13.39
C ASN A 142 -5.88 5.70 -13.56
N GLN A 143 -5.35 4.77 -14.34
CA GLN A 143 -5.95 3.46 -14.58
C GLN A 143 -5.34 2.35 -13.72
N ILE A 144 -4.29 2.65 -12.94
CA ILE A 144 -3.60 1.70 -12.07
C ILE A 144 -3.79 2.14 -10.61
N ASN A 145 -4.22 1.23 -9.77
CA ASN A 145 -4.42 1.51 -8.35
C ASN A 145 -3.65 0.49 -7.49
N CYS A 146 -2.32 0.63 -7.49
CA CYS A 146 -1.42 -0.14 -6.64
C CYS A 146 -0.16 0.66 -6.31
N PRO A 147 0.58 0.28 -5.25
CA PRO A 147 1.88 0.87 -4.95
C PRO A 147 2.96 0.38 -5.90
N PHE A 148 4.04 1.15 -5.96
CA PHE A 148 5.21 0.87 -6.78
C PHE A 148 6.48 0.72 -5.96
N TRP A 149 7.34 -0.17 -6.42
CA TRP A 149 8.74 -0.31 -6.06
C TRP A 149 9.55 0.07 -7.31
N ILE A 150 10.32 1.16 -7.22
CA ILE A 150 10.98 1.77 -8.38
C ILE A 150 12.48 1.61 -8.31
N ALA A 151 13.08 1.12 -9.39
CA ALA A 151 14.53 1.13 -9.58
C ALA A 151 14.99 2.49 -10.13
N ARG A 152 15.94 3.07 -9.43
CA ARG A 152 16.72 4.23 -9.86
C ARG A 152 18.06 4.21 -9.13
N TYR A 153 19.13 4.02 -9.87
CA TYR A 153 20.47 3.91 -9.32
C TYR A 153 21.18 5.27 -9.36
N PRO A 154 21.36 5.94 -8.21
CA PRO A 154 22.06 7.23 -8.15
C PRO A 154 23.57 7.11 -8.36
N SER A 155 24.13 5.91 -8.21
CA SER A 155 25.55 5.60 -8.41
C SER A 155 25.69 4.18 -8.96
N THR A 156 26.74 3.97 -9.75
CA THR A 156 27.18 2.64 -10.21
C THR A 156 28.30 2.06 -9.33
N LYS A 157 28.72 2.78 -8.29
CA LYS A 157 29.73 2.29 -7.34
C LYS A 157 29.12 1.22 -6.44
N GLY A 158 29.95 0.26 -6.04
CA GLY A 158 29.58 -0.72 -5.03
C GLY A 158 29.12 -0.04 -3.73
N MET A 159 28.10 -0.61 -3.10
CA MET A 159 27.52 -0.12 -1.85
C MET A 159 27.47 -1.24 -0.82
N SER A 160 27.46 -0.84 0.44
CA SER A 160 27.30 -1.70 1.62
C SER A 160 26.14 -1.22 2.49
N ILE A 161 25.83 -1.94 3.57
CA ILE A 161 24.69 -1.61 4.44
C ILE A 161 24.84 -0.24 5.14
N GLY A 162 26.07 0.21 5.37
CA GLY A 162 26.38 1.51 5.96
C GLY A 162 26.19 2.69 5.01
N ASP A 163 26.12 2.43 3.72
CA ASP A 163 26.00 3.49 2.72
C ASP A 163 24.54 3.97 2.62
N GLU A 164 24.38 5.28 2.41
CA GLU A 164 23.07 5.89 2.15
C GLU A 164 22.98 6.34 0.68
N PRO A 165 21.89 6.02 -0.01
CA PRO A 165 21.67 6.56 -1.35
C PRO A 165 21.42 8.07 -1.27
N ASN A 166 21.87 8.80 -2.29
CA ASN A 166 21.59 10.23 -2.39
C ASN A 166 20.07 10.47 -2.44
N SER A 167 19.51 10.98 -1.34
CA SER A 167 18.08 11.20 -1.14
C SER A 167 17.46 12.14 -2.18
N ALA A 168 18.24 13.08 -2.76
CA ALA A 168 17.78 13.93 -3.85
C ALA A 168 17.50 13.16 -5.15
N LYS A 169 17.94 11.91 -5.22
CA LYS A 169 17.67 10.99 -6.34
C LYS A 169 16.52 10.01 -6.08
N LYS A 170 15.86 10.10 -4.92
CA LYS A 170 14.67 9.30 -4.65
C LYS A 170 13.65 9.46 -5.79
N PRO A 171 13.07 8.36 -6.31
CA PRO A 171 12.03 8.46 -7.34
C PRO A 171 10.83 9.29 -6.88
N VAL A 172 10.35 10.14 -7.78
CA VAL A 172 9.07 10.87 -7.62
C VAL A 172 8.15 10.39 -8.73
N ILE A 173 7.02 9.80 -8.34
CA ILE A 173 6.03 9.22 -9.26
C ILE A 173 4.62 9.59 -8.81
N GLN A 174 3.62 9.35 -9.69
CA GLN A 174 2.21 9.67 -9.39
C GLN A 174 1.53 8.66 -8.46
N HIS A 175 2.09 7.45 -8.33
CA HIS A 175 1.57 6.39 -7.47
C HIS A 175 2.26 6.37 -6.09
N PRO A 176 1.70 5.65 -5.10
CA PRO A 176 2.39 5.42 -3.84
C PRO A 176 3.73 4.70 -4.06
N LEU A 177 4.83 5.33 -3.65
CA LEU A 177 6.16 4.73 -3.68
C LEU A 177 6.36 3.93 -2.39
N TYR A 178 6.33 2.59 -2.49
CA TYR A 178 6.56 1.69 -1.36
C TYR A 178 8.01 1.24 -1.25
N GLY A 179 8.73 1.21 -2.38
CA GLY A 179 10.12 0.80 -2.41
C GLY A 179 10.95 1.61 -3.40
N TRP A 180 12.22 1.74 -3.08
CA TRP A 180 13.24 2.27 -3.97
C TRP A 180 14.42 1.30 -4.04
N GLN A 181 14.63 0.65 -5.18
CA GLN A 181 15.84 -0.09 -5.46
C GLN A 181 16.90 0.92 -5.92
N TYR A 182 17.89 1.15 -5.07
CA TYR A 182 18.84 2.24 -5.25
C TYR A 182 20.24 1.81 -5.71
N SER A 183 20.52 0.52 -5.71
CA SER A 183 21.79 -0.03 -6.17
C SER A 183 21.62 -1.43 -6.73
N SER A 184 22.38 -1.77 -7.75
CA SER A 184 22.56 -3.14 -8.29
C SER A 184 23.95 -3.71 -7.97
N ALA A 185 24.71 -3.03 -7.12
CA ALA A 185 26.08 -3.41 -6.78
C ALA A 185 26.31 -3.44 -5.26
N PHE A 186 25.30 -3.88 -4.52
CA PHE A 186 25.38 -4.01 -3.06
C PHE A 186 26.09 -5.31 -2.67
N THR A 187 26.92 -5.23 -1.65
CA THR A 187 27.63 -6.37 -1.08
C THR A 187 27.51 -6.39 0.43
N CYS A 188 27.43 -7.56 1.02
CA CYS A 188 27.56 -7.76 2.46
C CYS A 188 28.04 -9.18 2.77
N SER A 189 28.43 -9.39 4.03
CA SER A 189 28.79 -10.73 4.52
C SER A 189 27.62 -11.69 4.33
N GLY A 190 27.89 -12.89 3.81
CA GLY A 190 26.88 -13.91 3.54
C GLY A 190 26.39 -13.98 2.10
N LEU A 191 26.74 -13.00 1.25
CA LEU A 191 26.51 -13.02 -0.18
C LEU A 191 27.80 -13.44 -0.92
N ASN A 192 27.64 -14.27 -1.95
CA ASN A 192 28.74 -14.65 -2.83
C ASN A 192 28.92 -13.68 -4.01
N ASN A 193 27.85 -13.03 -4.42
CA ASN A 193 27.80 -12.06 -5.51
C ASN A 193 27.15 -10.77 -5.04
N SER A 194 27.33 -9.67 -5.77
CA SER A 194 26.55 -8.46 -5.56
C SER A 194 25.07 -8.72 -5.76
N THR A 195 24.25 -7.92 -5.11
CA THR A 195 22.81 -7.97 -5.21
C THR A 195 22.22 -6.57 -5.28
N ASP A 196 20.93 -6.49 -5.45
CA ASP A 196 20.18 -5.25 -5.46
C ASP A 196 19.86 -4.81 -4.02
N ALA A 197 20.03 -3.51 -3.76
CA ALA A 197 19.74 -2.91 -2.47
C ALA A 197 18.51 -2.00 -2.53
N ASN A 198 17.72 -2.08 -1.48
CA ASN A 198 16.40 -1.48 -1.42
C ASN A 198 16.16 -0.67 -0.15
N LEU A 199 15.40 0.41 -0.30
CA LEU A 199 14.69 1.06 0.78
C LEU A 199 13.20 0.75 0.68
N LEU A 200 12.59 0.26 1.75
CA LEU A 200 11.13 0.17 1.88
C LEU A 200 10.61 1.25 2.82
N TYR A 201 9.51 1.87 2.43
CA TYR A 201 8.84 2.97 3.13
C TYR A 201 7.55 2.52 3.84
N ILE A 202 7.32 1.21 3.91
CA ILE A 202 6.22 0.56 4.62
C ILE A 202 6.76 -0.18 5.82
N GLU A 203 5.91 -0.45 6.82
CA GLU A 203 6.31 -1.27 7.97
C GLU A 203 6.68 -2.70 7.53
N LEU A 204 7.72 -3.25 8.15
CA LEU A 204 8.14 -4.63 7.91
C LEU A 204 7.13 -5.59 8.50
N ASP A 205 6.68 -6.53 7.69
CA ASP A 205 5.97 -7.71 8.18
C ASP A 205 6.99 -8.61 8.90
N LYS A 206 6.84 -8.77 10.21
CA LYS A 206 7.80 -9.50 11.04
C LYS A 206 7.67 -11.02 10.96
N GLY A 207 6.82 -11.52 10.06
CA GLY A 207 6.74 -12.97 9.78
C GLY A 207 6.15 -13.82 10.91
N ASP A 208 5.64 -13.21 11.94
CA ASP A 208 4.99 -13.90 13.04
C ASP A 208 3.59 -14.34 12.62
N GLY A 209 3.44 -15.24 11.69
CA GLY A 209 2.24 -16.00 11.34
C GLY A 209 0.86 -15.52 11.83
N ILE A 210 0.82 -14.32 12.36
CA ILE A 210 -0.38 -13.65 12.83
C ILE A 210 -0.95 -12.94 11.62
N GLU A 211 -2.01 -13.50 11.11
CA GLU A 211 -2.95 -12.83 10.25
C GLU A 211 -3.05 -11.35 10.62
N ASN A 212 -2.49 -10.46 9.78
CA ASN A 212 -2.93 -9.08 9.71
C ASN A 212 -4.30 -9.02 9.02
N ASN A 213 -5.13 -9.97 9.38
CA ASN A 213 -6.55 -9.91 9.21
C ASN A 213 -7.09 -9.44 10.57
N PRO A 214 -7.64 -8.24 10.70
CA PRO A 214 -8.49 -8.00 11.84
C PRO A 214 -9.52 -9.12 11.82
N ALA A 215 -9.67 -9.81 12.96
CA ALA A 215 -10.63 -10.91 13.13
C ALA A 215 -11.91 -10.58 12.36
N PRO A 216 -12.54 -11.56 11.68
CA PRO A 216 -13.81 -11.32 11.02
C PRO A 216 -14.77 -10.81 12.10
N ILE A 217 -14.97 -9.51 12.12
CA ILE A 217 -16.10 -8.93 12.84
C ILE A 217 -17.31 -9.58 12.18
N ALA A 218 -18.12 -10.25 12.99
CA ALA A 218 -19.33 -10.93 12.58
C ALA A 218 -19.99 -10.19 11.42
N THR A 219 -20.20 -10.90 10.32
CA THR A 219 -20.74 -10.39 9.08
C THR A 219 -22.04 -9.62 9.41
N PRO A 220 -22.07 -8.31 9.28
CA PRO A 220 -23.37 -7.62 9.28
C PRO A 220 -24.10 -8.10 8.04
N THR A 221 -25.35 -8.46 8.20
CA THR A 221 -26.30 -8.76 7.13
C THR A 221 -26.10 -7.83 5.93
N PRO A 222 -26.10 -8.31 4.68
CA PRO A 222 -25.88 -7.47 3.51
C PRO A 222 -26.85 -6.30 3.51
N ILE A 223 -26.34 -5.11 3.74
CA ILE A 223 -27.08 -3.88 3.52
C ILE A 223 -27.07 -3.61 2.03
N ALA A 224 -28.25 -3.45 1.49
CA ALA A 224 -28.64 -3.26 0.10
C ALA A 224 -27.62 -2.48 -0.76
N THR A 225 -27.44 -3.00 -1.97
CA THR A 225 -26.98 -2.41 -3.25
C THR A 225 -26.21 -1.11 -3.27
N PRO A 226 -25.14 -1.04 -4.10
CA PRO A 226 -24.32 0.17 -4.25
C PRO A 226 -25.19 1.33 -4.75
N VAL A 227 -25.22 2.39 -3.97
CA VAL A 227 -25.87 3.63 -4.38
C VAL A 227 -25.12 4.19 -5.59
N LYS A 228 -25.79 4.21 -6.73
CA LYS A 228 -25.36 4.93 -7.94
C LYS A 228 -25.05 6.38 -7.57
N ASN A 229 -23.97 6.90 -8.17
CA ASN A 229 -23.59 8.31 -8.11
C ASN A 229 -24.73 9.23 -8.60
N ASN A 230 -25.65 9.55 -7.71
CA ASN A 230 -26.61 10.61 -7.95
C ASN A 230 -26.07 11.90 -7.33
N ALA A 231 -26.11 12.98 -8.09
CA ALA A 231 -25.77 14.32 -7.64
C ALA A 231 -26.49 14.61 -6.32
N TRP A 232 -25.73 14.75 -5.24
CA TRP A 232 -26.27 14.90 -3.90
C TRP A 232 -27.08 16.20 -3.78
N LYS A 233 -28.35 16.05 -3.41
CA LYS A 233 -29.27 17.13 -3.08
C LYS A 233 -29.58 16.98 -1.60
N GLY A 234 -28.80 17.56 -0.69
CA GLY A 234 -29.03 17.61 0.76
C GLY A 234 -30.06 16.59 1.27
N ASN A 235 -29.65 15.37 1.60
CA ASN A 235 -30.56 14.25 1.71
C ASN A 235 -30.82 13.91 3.18
N GLU A 236 -32.08 13.72 3.56
CA GLU A 236 -32.51 13.17 4.85
C GLU A 236 -31.88 11.80 5.16
N GLU A 237 -31.51 11.04 4.13
CA GLU A 237 -30.84 9.74 4.22
C GLU A 237 -29.51 9.78 5.02
N TYR A 238 -28.80 10.91 5.03
CA TYR A 238 -27.56 11.09 5.77
C TYR A 238 -27.73 11.95 7.03
N TYR A 239 -28.94 12.16 7.48
CA TYR A 239 -29.17 12.90 8.71
C TYR A 239 -28.84 12.05 9.94
N LEU A 240 -28.08 12.63 10.88
CA LEU A 240 -27.79 12.07 12.19
C LEU A 240 -28.00 13.15 13.25
N ASP A 241 -28.37 12.71 14.45
CA ASP A 241 -28.48 13.58 15.63
C ASP A 241 -27.89 12.81 16.83
N ASN A 242 -26.62 13.06 17.10
CA ASN A 242 -25.91 12.38 18.18
C ASN A 242 -24.64 13.15 18.62
N ASP A 243 -24.05 12.71 19.74
CA ASP A 243 -22.87 13.35 20.33
C ASP A 243 -21.60 13.17 19.50
N ASP A 244 -21.49 12.10 18.72
CA ASP A 244 -20.33 11.89 17.83
C ASP A 244 -20.31 12.92 16.70
N VAL A 245 -21.48 13.36 16.23
CA VAL A 245 -21.59 14.48 15.28
C VAL A 245 -21.13 15.77 15.92
N ARG A 246 -21.50 16.06 17.18
CA ARG A 246 -21.03 17.27 17.90
C ARG A 246 -19.52 17.28 18.04
N LYS A 247 -18.92 16.16 18.44
CA LYS A 247 -17.45 16.02 18.55
C LYS A 247 -16.77 16.22 17.19
N TRP A 248 -17.38 15.70 16.12
CA TRP A 248 -16.87 15.91 14.76
C TRP A 248 -16.97 17.39 14.36
N GLN A 249 -18.11 18.05 14.54
CA GLN A 249 -18.30 19.45 14.23
C GLN A 249 -17.24 20.33 14.95
N HIS A 250 -17.03 20.07 16.23
CA HIS A 250 -15.99 20.74 17.02
C HIS A 250 -14.58 20.52 16.45
N ALA A 251 -14.23 19.28 16.13
CA ALA A 251 -12.93 18.95 15.57
C ALA A 251 -12.71 19.58 14.18
N MET A 252 -13.75 19.69 13.35
CA MET A 252 -13.67 20.35 12.05
C MET A 252 -13.54 21.87 12.19
N ASN A 253 -14.30 22.50 13.08
CA ASN A 253 -14.17 23.93 13.35
C ASN A 253 -12.74 24.32 13.73
N ILE A 254 -12.12 23.57 14.64
CA ILE A 254 -10.74 23.83 15.06
C ILE A 254 -9.75 23.44 13.95
N GLY A 255 -9.93 22.27 13.35
CA GLY A 255 -8.98 21.71 12.35
C GLY A 255 -8.86 22.53 11.09
N PHE A 256 -9.95 23.19 10.68
CA PHE A 256 -10.03 24.03 9.48
C PHE A 256 -10.12 25.53 9.80
N ASP A 257 -9.91 25.92 11.07
CA ASP A 257 -10.00 27.31 11.56
C ASP A 257 -11.30 28.03 11.14
N LEU A 258 -12.43 27.31 11.22
CA LEU A 258 -13.74 27.85 10.81
C LEU A 258 -14.25 28.84 11.87
N LYS A 259 -14.69 30.03 11.41
CA LYS A 259 -15.18 31.11 12.29
C LYS A 259 -16.41 31.80 11.70
N GLY A 260 -17.20 32.39 12.59
CA GLY A 260 -18.38 33.18 12.18
C GLY A 260 -19.38 32.36 11.35
N ALA A 261 -19.77 32.84 10.19
CA ALA A 261 -20.75 32.21 9.31
C ALA A 261 -20.28 30.87 8.69
N ASP A 262 -18.98 30.64 8.65
CA ASP A 262 -18.39 29.41 8.08
C ASP A 262 -18.29 28.30 9.11
N ALA A 263 -18.38 28.60 10.40
CA ALA A 263 -18.31 27.62 11.46
C ALA A 263 -19.53 26.68 11.44
N LEU A 264 -19.25 25.39 11.65
CA LEU A 264 -20.30 24.41 11.88
C LEU A 264 -20.94 24.67 13.25
N LYS A 265 -22.27 24.67 13.31
CA LYS A 265 -22.99 24.67 14.58
C LYS A 265 -22.73 23.34 15.29
N GLU A 266 -22.18 23.37 16.49
CA GLU A 266 -21.86 22.17 17.30
C GLU A 266 -23.13 21.65 18.02
N ASP A 267 -24.16 21.35 17.27
CA ASP A 267 -25.49 20.96 17.76
C ASP A 267 -25.74 19.43 17.72
N GLY A 268 -24.75 18.66 17.23
CA GLY A 268 -24.88 17.21 17.10
C GLY A 268 -25.68 16.79 15.86
N LYS A 269 -26.10 17.71 14.99
CA LYS A 269 -26.93 17.41 13.82
C LYS A 269 -26.11 17.38 12.55
N PHE A 270 -26.03 16.21 11.91
CA PHE A 270 -25.40 16.04 10.59
C PHE A 270 -26.40 16.43 9.50
N GLY A 271 -26.89 17.67 9.59
CA GLY A 271 -27.83 18.26 8.63
C GLY A 271 -27.12 18.87 7.42
N ALA A 272 -27.84 19.65 6.61
CA ALA A 272 -27.40 20.17 5.32
C ALA A 272 -26.05 20.92 5.36
N ASN A 273 -25.76 21.71 6.40
CA ASN A 273 -24.52 22.44 6.51
C ASN A 273 -23.33 21.51 6.82
N SER A 274 -23.47 20.59 7.79
CA SER A 274 -22.46 19.58 8.12
C SER A 274 -22.17 18.66 6.94
N GLN A 275 -23.21 18.24 6.24
CA GLN A 275 -23.09 17.41 5.05
C GLN A 275 -22.39 18.15 3.89
N ARG A 276 -22.74 19.41 3.65
CA ARG A 276 -22.07 20.25 2.64
C ARG A 276 -20.60 20.46 2.98
N PHE A 277 -20.29 20.69 4.26
CA PHE A 277 -18.90 20.78 4.71
C PHE A 277 -18.14 19.48 4.44
N ALA A 278 -18.64 18.33 4.89
CA ALA A 278 -18.01 17.03 4.69
C ALA A 278 -17.84 16.67 3.20
N LYS A 279 -18.72 17.17 2.32
CA LYS A 279 -18.58 17.01 0.86
C LYS A 279 -17.44 17.82 0.29
N ASN A 280 -17.22 19.04 0.79
CA ASN A 280 -16.28 20.00 0.21
C ASN A 280 -14.90 19.95 0.89
N HIS A 281 -14.81 19.38 2.09
CA HIS A 281 -13.59 19.35 2.91
C HIS A 281 -13.24 17.89 3.29
N ASN A 282 -12.76 17.14 2.32
CA ASN A 282 -12.33 15.77 2.53
C ASN A 282 -11.05 15.75 3.37
N LEU A 283 -10.97 14.83 4.35
CA LEU A 283 -9.70 14.50 4.99
C LEU A 283 -8.98 13.41 4.18
N TRP A 284 -7.71 13.62 3.87
CA TRP A 284 -6.92 12.71 3.06
C TRP A 284 -5.40 12.95 3.20
N SER A 285 -4.60 12.08 2.65
CA SER A 285 -3.13 12.11 2.79
C SER A 285 -2.44 13.40 2.29
N GLY A 286 -3.07 14.14 1.36
CA GLY A 286 -2.54 15.43 0.89
C GLY A 286 -2.65 16.57 1.89
N GLN A 287 -3.42 16.39 2.98
CA GLN A 287 -3.61 17.39 4.04
C GLN A 287 -2.76 17.11 5.29
N ARG A 288 -1.59 16.51 5.14
CA ARG A 288 -0.77 15.96 6.24
C ARG A 288 -0.54 16.92 7.41
N HIS A 289 -0.49 18.22 7.16
CA HIS A 289 -0.14 19.23 8.16
C HIS A 289 -1.21 20.32 8.38
N ASN A 290 -2.27 20.34 7.60
CA ASN A 290 -3.17 21.51 7.55
C ASN A 290 -4.40 21.42 8.48
N CYS A 291 -4.69 20.28 9.06
CA CYS A 291 -5.86 20.10 9.93
C CYS A 291 -5.61 19.11 11.09
N PRO A 292 -4.66 19.39 11.99
CA PRO A 292 -4.19 18.43 13.00
C PRO A 292 -5.30 17.95 13.94
N THR A 293 -6.23 18.81 14.32
CA THR A 293 -7.34 18.44 15.21
C THR A 293 -8.35 17.55 14.52
N ALA A 294 -8.65 17.79 13.25
CA ALA A 294 -9.53 16.93 12.45
C ALA A 294 -8.89 15.54 12.23
N ILE A 295 -7.59 15.49 12.00
CA ILE A 295 -6.85 14.22 11.85
C ILE A 295 -6.85 13.46 13.19
N LYS A 296 -6.60 14.12 14.29
CA LYS A 296 -6.66 13.51 15.63
C LYS A 296 -8.05 12.95 15.94
N TRP A 297 -9.11 13.68 15.60
CA TRP A 297 -10.48 13.20 15.70
C TRP A 297 -10.68 11.90 14.90
N LEU A 298 -10.25 11.88 13.65
CA LEU A 298 -10.38 10.69 12.79
C LEU A 298 -9.64 9.48 13.36
N ARG A 299 -8.39 9.67 13.81
CA ARG A 299 -7.59 8.61 14.43
C ARG A 299 -8.29 8.05 15.67
N LYS A 300 -8.74 8.94 16.55
CA LYS A 300 -9.46 8.56 17.77
C LYS A 300 -10.76 7.82 17.46
N THR A 301 -11.52 8.28 16.49
CA THR A 301 -12.77 7.62 16.06
C THR A 301 -12.51 6.23 15.51
N LEU A 302 -11.52 6.07 14.63
CA LEU A 302 -11.14 4.76 14.09
C LEU A 302 -10.60 3.83 15.19
N HIS A 303 -9.79 4.35 16.11
CA HIS A 303 -9.24 3.58 17.22
C HIS A 303 -10.34 3.12 18.19
N ASP A 304 -11.09 4.05 18.78
CA ASP A 304 -11.98 3.77 19.90
C ASP A 304 -13.28 3.09 19.46
N LYS A 305 -13.84 3.50 18.32
CA LYS A 305 -15.15 3.04 17.86
C LYS A 305 -15.07 1.87 16.87
N TYR A 306 -13.97 1.81 16.09
CA TYR A 306 -13.80 0.80 15.04
C TYR A 306 -12.60 -0.12 15.26
N HIS A 307 -12.00 -0.05 16.48
CA HIS A 307 -11.00 -0.99 16.98
C HIS A 307 -9.69 -1.05 16.19
N PHE A 308 -9.31 0.05 15.53
CA PHE A 308 -7.99 0.16 14.90
C PHE A 308 -6.93 0.50 15.96
N TYR A 309 -6.72 -0.38 16.94
CA TYR A 309 -5.93 -0.15 18.16
C TYR A 309 -4.44 0.17 17.93
N LYS A 310 -3.91 -0.05 16.74
CA LYS A 310 -2.55 0.36 16.37
C LYS A 310 -2.44 1.83 15.94
N LEU A 311 -3.55 2.56 15.84
CA LEU A 311 -3.52 3.99 15.56
C LEU A 311 -3.09 4.74 16.82
N ASP A 312 -2.00 5.52 16.71
CA ASP A 312 -1.65 6.50 17.73
C ASP A 312 -2.69 7.63 17.71
N THR A 313 -3.47 7.74 18.78
CA THR A 313 -4.56 8.72 18.91
C THR A 313 -4.09 10.13 19.19
N ASP A 314 -2.84 10.32 19.60
CA ASP A 314 -2.26 11.64 19.88
C ASP A 314 -1.49 12.22 18.70
N TYR A 315 -1.18 11.40 17.72
CA TYR A 315 -0.52 11.84 16.50
C TYR A 315 -1.44 12.69 15.62
N LYS A 316 -0.97 13.88 15.24
CA LYS A 316 -1.78 14.92 14.60
C LYS A 316 -1.57 15.03 13.09
N GLU A 317 -0.76 14.14 12.51
CA GLU A 317 -0.49 14.15 11.09
C GLU A 317 -1.17 12.97 10.39
N TRP A 318 -1.43 13.14 9.11
CA TRP A 318 -1.90 12.05 8.27
C TRP A 318 -0.74 11.10 7.97
N SER A 319 -0.91 9.82 8.24
CA SER A 319 0.06 8.78 7.91
C SER A 319 -0.49 7.84 6.84
N ASP A 320 0.41 7.12 6.16
CA ASP A 320 0.00 6.08 5.22
C ASP A 320 -0.77 4.95 5.92
N TYR A 321 -0.45 4.70 7.20
CA TYR A 321 -1.22 3.76 8.01
C TYR A 321 -2.64 4.26 8.27
N LEU A 322 -2.85 5.55 8.52
CA LEU A 322 -4.18 6.12 8.62
C LEU A 322 -4.97 5.98 7.31
N THR A 323 -4.34 6.21 6.16
CA THR A 323 -4.96 5.94 4.85
C THR A 323 -5.46 4.50 4.74
N LYS A 324 -4.62 3.53 5.11
CA LYS A 324 -4.99 2.11 5.11
C LYS A 324 -6.17 1.82 6.05
N CYS A 325 -6.16 2.38 7.26
CA CYS A 325 -7.28 2.23 8.20
C CYS A 325 -8.59 2.80 7.62
N VAL A 326 -8.53 3.96 6.97
CA VAL A 326 -9.69 4.55 6.28
C VAL A 326 -10.19 3.63 5.16
N MET A 327 -9.30 3.11 4.33
CA MET A 327 -9.66 2.19 3.23
C MET A 327 -10.28 0.89 3.76
N VAL A 328 -9.73 0.32 4.84
CA VAL A 328 -10.31 -0.87 5.50
C VAL A 328 -11.69 -0.55 6.07
N PHE A 329 -11.83 0.59 6.73
CA PHE A 329 -13.13 1.06 7.20
C PHE A 329 -14.14 1.19 6.05
N GLN A 330 -13.75 1.82 4.96
CA GLN A 330 -14.57 1.97 3.75
C GLN A 330 -14.97 0.61 3.18
N LYS A 331 -14.03 -0.34 3.08
CA LYS A 331 -14.30 -1.71 2.63
C LYS A 331 -15.36 -2.38 3.50
N ASN A 332 -15.22 -2.31 4.83
CA ASN A 332 -16.13 -2.94 5.77
C ASN A 332 -17.54 -2.32 5.74
N ARG A 333 -17.69 -1.14 5.16
CA ARG A 333 -18.98 -0.45 4.95
C ARG A 333 -19.48 -0.52 3.50
N GLY A 334 -18.84 -1.30 2.63
CA GLY A 334 -19.20 -1.41 1.22
C GLY A 334 -18.98 -0.11 0.42
N LEU A 335 -18.11 0.77 0.90
CA LEU A 335 -17.80 2.04 0.26
C LEU A 335 -16.63 1.91 -0.72
N LYS A 336 -16.48 2.91 -1.59
CA LYS A 336 -15.28 3.05 -2.41
C LYS A 336 -14.05 3.21 -1.52
N GLN A 337 -13.06 2.35 -1.71
CA GLN A 337 -11.82 2.30 -0.92
C GLN A 337 -10.79 3.27 -1.49
N ASP A 338 -11.04 4.56 -1.37
CA ASP A 338 -10.18 5.62 -1.93
C ASP A 338 -9.31 6.33 -0.88
N GLY A 339 -9.48 6.00 0.39
CA GLY A 339 -8.77 6.63 1.49
C GLY A 339 -9.19 8.07 1.79
N TYR A 340 -10.27 8.56 1.15
CA TYR A 340 -10.82 9.89 1.38
C TYR A 340 -11.97 9.85 2.39
N VAL A 341 -11.90 10.70 3.40
CA VAL A 341 -12.99 10.86 4.37
C VAL A 341 -13.87 12.03 3.91
N GLY A 342 -14.65 11.78 2.87
CA GLY A 342 -15.67 12.69 2.37
C GLY A 342 -17.02 12.47 3.04
N LEU A 343 -18.09 13.03 2.45
CA LEU A 343 -19.45 12.99 3.01
C LEU A 343 -19.90 11.59 3.45
N ILE A 344 -19.83 10.62 2.56
CA ILE A 344 -20.36 9.26 2.83
C ILE A 344 -19.51 8.56 3.89
N THR A 345 -18.20 8.63 3.78
CA THR A 345 -17.27 8.04 4.78
C THR A 345 -17.48 8.68 6.15
N THR A 346 -17.64 10.01 6.21
CA THR A 346 -17.92 10.74 7.46
C THR A 346 -19.26 10.30 8.07
N TYR A 347 -20.32 10.18 7.26
CA TYR A 347 -21.60 9.70 7.74
C TYR A 347 -21.48 8.33 8.42
N TYR A 348 -20.80 7.36 7.80
CA TYR A 348 -20.64 6.04 8.39
C TYR A 348 -19.71 6.03 9.62
N LEU A 349 -18.72 6.92 9.70
CA LEU A 349 -17.91 7.11 10.91
C LEU A 349 -18.74 7.62 12.09
N LEU A 350 -19.72 8.46 11.82
CA LEU A 350 -20.58 9.07 12.83
C LEU A 350 -21.75 8.18 13.22
N LYS A 351 -22.28 7.42 12.28
CA LYS A 351 -23.45 6.55 12.50
C LYS A 351 -23.18 5.38 13.45
N GLY A 352 -22.03 4.74 13.31
CA GLY A 352 -21.64 3.58 14.12
C GLY A 352 -21.65 2.27 13.35
#